data_261fc1d964151c4ae465e6bbfd70c99d
#
_entry.id   261fc1d964151c4ae465e6bbfd70c99d
#
_cell.length_a   1.000
_cell.length_b   1.000
_cell.length_c   1.000
_cell.angle_alpha   90.00
_cell.angle_beta   90.00
_cell.angle_gamma   90.00
#
_symmetry.space_group_name_H-M   'P 1'
#
loop_
_entity.id
_entity.type
_entity.pdbx_description
1 polymer ?
#
loop_
_entity_poly.entity_id
_entity_poly.type
_entity_poly.pdbx_seq_one_letter_code
_entity_poly.pdbx_strand_id
1 'polypeptide(L)'
;PHTASSPNSSSSPSAPASVSVSASRAASQDSPEIQRWQDCRGLLLDLDGVITPTLDIHKRAWFNLFAPYIEKRAAELHTPLAPYTMEDYFTYVDGRHRLDGVRDVLRSRNLPEADNPDIVEQLGLKKNAEFMETLERDGIQAYPGSAAVIDAAQHLGIPYAVVSSSRNTRPVLRAAHLLERFDVIVDGNTAEEKHLRGKPAPDTYLYAAELLGLPAADCAVFE
;
A
#
# COMPACT_ATOMS: atom_id res chain seq x y z
N PRO A 1 20.72 51.62 -57.63
CA PRO A 1 19.32 51.82 -57.98
C PRO A 1 18.49 50.56 -57.62
N HIS A 2 17.31 50.84 -57.15
CA HIS A 2 16.14 49.97 -56.97
C HIS A 2 16.15 49.05 -55.74
N THR A 3 15.54 49.45 -54.69
CA THR A 3 14.11 49.44 -54.27
C THR A 3 13.40 48.11 -54.42
N ALA A 4 12.92 47.58 -53.32
CA ALA A 4 11.53 47.31 -53.00
C ALA A 4 11.47 46.25 -51.86
N SER A 5 11.01 46.64 -50.71
CA SER A 5 9.67 46.36 -50.16
C SER A 5 9.42 44.97 -49.63
N SER A 6 9.37 44.91 -48.31
CA SER A 6 8.68 43.89 -47.50
C SER A 6 7.18 43.81 -47.84
N PRO A 7 6.51 42.71 -47.51
CA PRO A 7 5.62 42.84 -46.37
C PRO A 7 5.69 41.73 -45.33
N ASN A 8 5.54 42.18 -44.18
CA ASN A 8 5.23 41.59 -42.91
C ASN A 8 3.93 40.78 -42.97
N SER A 9 3.94 39.52 -42.50
CA SER A 9 2.73 38.82 -42.11
C SER A 9 2.95 38.14 -40.76
N SER A 10 2.46 38.84 -39.76
CA SER A 10 2.29 38.39 -38.41
C SER A 10 1.24 37.26 -38.35
N SER A 11 1.64 36.05 -38.02
CA SER A 11 0.73 35.00 -37.59
C SER A 11 0.83 34.85 -36.08
N SER A 12 -0.22 35.28 -35.40
CA SER A 12 -0.43 35.09 -33.97
C SER A 12 -0.60 33.61 -33.66
N PRO A 13 -0.06 33.10 -32.53
CA PRO A 13 -0.33 31.75 -32.11
C PRO A 13 -1.75 31.64 -31.53
N SER A 14 -2.48 30.67 -32.04
CA SER A 14 -3.82 30.27 -31.56
C SER A 14 -3.73 29.83 -30.09
N ALA A 15 -4.63 30.35 -29.27
CA ALA A 15 -4.83 29.92 -27.88
C ALA A 15 -5.24 28.42 -27.80
N PRO A 16 -4.80 27.68 -26.80
CA PRO A 16 -5.24 26.30 -26.64
C PRO A 16 -6.72 26.26 -26.22
N ALA A 17 -7.44 25.34 -26.83
CA ALA A 17 -8.84 25.09 -26.58
C ALA A 17 -9.07 24.79 -25.10
N SER A 18 -9.97 25.53 -24.46
CA SER A 18 -10.47 25.27 -23.12
C SER A 18 -11.18 23.92 -23.10
N VAL A 19 -10.59 22.92 -22.41
CA VAL A 19 -11.27 21.69 -22.07
C VAL A 19 -12.31 22.05 -21.01
N SER A 20 -13.57 22.10 -21.41
CA SER A 20 -14.69 22.18 -20.47
C SER A 20 -14.80 20.84 -19.76
N VAL A 21 -14.32 20.76 -18.54
CA VAL A 21 -14.66 19.67 -17.62
C VAL A 21 -16.15 19.86 -17.30
N SER A 22 -17.00 19.07 -17.95
CA SER A 22 -18.40 18.99 -17.59
C SER A 22 -18.48 18.46 -16.15
N ALA A 23 -18.97 19.31 -15.24
CA ALA A 23 -19.25 18.95 -13.87
C ALA A 23 -20.16 17.72 -13.86
N SER A 24 -19.60 16.59 -13.47
CA SER A 24 -20.31 15.35 -13.26
C SER A 24 -21.43 15.57 -12.23
N ARG A 25 -22.61 15.25 -12.67
CA ARG A 25 -23.88 15.10 -11.97
C ARG A 25 -23.71 14.99 -10.46
N ALA A 26 -24.15 15.99 -9.71
CA ALA A 26 -24.28 15.91 -8.26
C ALA A 26 -25.16 14.69 -7.93
N ALA A 27 -24.57 13.71 -7.22
CA ALA A 27 -25.33 12.60 -6.69
C ALA A 27 -26.46 13.19 -5.82
N SER A 28 -27.68 12.74 -6.02
CA SER A 28 -28.81 13.18 -5.19
C SER A 28 -28.50 12.83 -3.73
N GLN A 29 -28.75 13.76 -2.80
CA GLN A 29 -28.50 13.58 -1.37
C GLN A 29 -29.22 12.36 -0.73
N ASP A 30 -30.15 11.74 -1.46
CA ASP A 30 -30.95 10.61 -1.03
C ASP A 30 -30.50 9.26 -1.63
N SER A 31 -29.31 9.15 -2.24
CA SER A 31 -28.85 7.85 -2.70
C SER A 31 -28.49 6.93 -1.52
N PRO A 32 -28.83 5.62 -1.58
CA PRO A 32 -28.47 4.66 -0.53
C PRO A 32 -26.97 4.64 -0.19
N GLU A 33 -26.12 4.99 -1.16
CA GLU A 33 -24.68 5.10 -0.99
C GLU A 33 -24.30 6.31 -0.13
N ILE A 34 -24.89 7.47 -0.37
CA ILE A 34 -24.66 8.68 0.45
C ILE A 34 -25.17 8.44 1.87
N GLN A 35 -26.33 7.80 2.03
CA GLN A 35 -26.86 7.47 3.36
C GLN A 35 -25.89 6.59 4.14
N ARG A 36 -25.25 5.59 3.52
CA ARG A 36 -24.24 4.74 4.18
C ARG A 36 -23.05 5.52 4.70
N TRP A 37 -22.59 6.54 3.96
CA TRP A 37 -21.50 7.41 4.42
C TRP A 37 -21.91 8.29 5.61
N GLN A 38 -23.17 8.72 5.66
CA GLN A 38 -23.70 9.48 6.79
C GLN A 38 -23.82 8.64 8.07
N ASP A 39 -24.01 7.32 7.93
CA ASP A 39 -24.10 6.37 9.02
C ASP A 39 -22.71 5.86 9.48
N CYS A 40 -21.64 6.17 8.76
CA CYS A 40 -20.29 5.79 9.12
C CYS A 40 -19.82 6.53 10.37
N ARG A 41 -19.40 5.77 11.38
CA ARG A 41 -18.97 6.28 12.69
C ARG A 41 -17.50 6.10 12.96
N GLY A 42 -16.80 5.33 12.15
CA GLY A 42 -15.35 5.09 12.28
C GLY A 42 -14.70 4.71 10.97
N LEU A 43 -13.38 4.97 10.85
CA LEU A 43 -12.60 4.65 9.66
C LEU A 43 -11.51 3.62 10.00
N LEU A 44 -11.40 2.59 9.18
CA LEU A 44 -10.36 1.57 9.26
C LEU A 44 -9.54 1.64 7.97
N LEU A 45 -8.30 2.10 8.09
CA LEU A 45 -7.45 2.46 6.96
C LEU A 45 -6.32 1.43 6.83
N ASP A 46 -6.17 0.79 5.68
CA ASP A 46 -4.93 0.09 5.37
C ASP A 46 -3.78 1.09 5.21
N LEU A 47 -2.55 0.60 5.32
CA LEU A 47 -1.36 1.43 5.21
C LEU A 47 -0.81 1.44 3.79
N ASP A 48 -0.46 0.24 3.28
CA ASP A 48 0.34 0.06 2.10
C ASP A 48 -0.48 0.25 0.81
N GLY A 49 -0.28 1.38 0.13
CA GLY A 49 -1.06 1.74 -1.06
C GLY A 49 -2.37 2.49 -0.76
N VAL A 50 -2.71 2.67 0.52
CA VAL A 50 -3.86 3.47 0.99
C VAL A 50 -3.40 4.74 1.68
N ILE A 51 -2.71 4.64 2.81
CA ILE A 51 -2.17 5.83 3.50
C ILE A 51 -0.85 6.25 2.84
N THR A 52 0.03 5.32 2.53
CA THR A 52 1.37 5.58 2.01
C THR A 52 1.68 4.80 0.72
N PRO A 53 2.50 5.36 -0.21
CA PRO A 53 2.92 4.69 -1.44
C PRO A 53 4.04 3.65 -1.20
N THR A 54 3.94 2.85 -0.15
CA THR A 54 4.94 1.85 0.24
C THR A 54 4.99 0.64 -0.70
N LEU A 55 3.98 0.44 -1.54
CA LEU A 55 3.92 -0.68 -2.48
C LEU A 55 5.18 -0.79 -3.36
N ASP A 56 5.69 0.32 -3.86
CA ASP A 56 6.89 0.30 -4.73
C ASP A 56 8.15 -0.06 -3.96
N ILE A 57 8.26 0.36 -2.70
CA ILE A 57 9.35 -0.06 -1.81
C ILE A 57 9.23 -1.57 -1.53
N HIS A 58 8.03 -2.07 -1.25
CA HIS A 58 7.78 -3.49 -1.05
C HIS A 58 8.13 -4.31 -2.29
N LYS A 59 7.63 -3.93 -3.47
CA LYS A 59 7.91 -4.61 -4.75
C LYS A 59 9.40 -4.69 -5.03
N ARG A 60 10.11 -3.58 -4.87
CA ARG A 60 11.57 -3.52 -5.07
C ARG A 60 12.31 -4.44 -4.11
N ALA A 61 11.99 -4.39 -2.81
CA ALA A 61 12.64 -5.23 -1.80
C ALA A 61 12.41 -6.73 -2.05
N TRP A 62 11.22 -7.13 -2.51
CA TRP A 62 10.95 -8.51 -2.88
C TRP A 62 11.67 -8.94 -4.16
N PHE A 63 11.73 -8.07 -5.16
CA PHE A 63 12.46 -8.35 -6.39
C PHE A 63 13.96 -8.50 -6.14
N ASN A 64 14.55 -7.60 -5.37
CA ASN A 64 15.99 -7.63 -5.02
C ASN A 64 16.33 -8.87 -4.18
N LEU A 65 15.39 -9.38 -3.41
CA LEU A 65 15.59 -10.64 -2.67
C LEU A 65 15.52 -11.85 -3.60
N PHE A 66 14.41 -12.00 -4.35
CA PHE A 66 14.10 -13.27 -5.00
C PHE A 66 14.74 -13.44 -6.37
N ALA A 67 14.94 -12.38 -7.13
CA ALA A 67 15.56 -12.51 -8.45
C ALA A 67 16.96 -13.19 -8.35
N PRO A 68 17.92 -12.68 -7.57
CA PRO A 68 19.23 -13.32 -7.43
C PRO A 68 19.17 -14.66 -6.66
N TYR A 69 18.22 -14.80 -5.71
CA TYR A 69 18.09 -16.06 -4.96
C TYR A 69 17.67 -17.22 -5.86
N ILE A 70 16.64 -17.01 -6.69
CA ILE A 70 16.12 -18.05 -7.60
C ILE A 70 17.16 -18.38 -8.69
N GLU A 71 17.85 -17.38 -9.23
CA GLU A 71 18.92 -17.58 -10.21
C GLU A 71 20.05 -18.45 -9.62
N LYS A 72 20.49 -18.13 -8.41
CA LYS A 72 21.50 -18.93 -7.69
C LYS A 72 21.03 -20.37 -7.47
N ARG A 73 19.77 -20.57 -7.02
CA ARG A 73 19.23 -21.91 -6.78
C ARG A 73 19.08 -22.72 -8.07
N ALA A 74 18.69 -22.08 -9.18
CA ALA A 74 18.65 -22.74 -10.48
C ALA A 74 20.03 -23.27 -10.90
N ALA A 75 21.08 -22.48 -10.69
CA ALA A 75 22.46 -22.87 -10.96
C ALA A 75 22.92 -24.03 -10.05
N GLU A 76 22.66 -23.99 -8.76
CA GLU A 76 23.04 -25.01 -7.79
C GLU A 76 22.33 -26.37 -8.05
N LEU A 77 21.07 -26.30 -8.44
CA LEU A 77 20.25 -27.48 -8.75
C LEU A 77 20.47 -28.02 -10.18
N HIS A 78 21.22 -27.30 -11.00
CA HIS A 78 21.36 -27.58 -12.44
C HIS A 78 20.01 -27.75 -13.15
N THR A 79 18.99 -27.00 -12.72
CA THR A 79 17.62 -27.09 -13.20
C THR A 79 17.07 -25.68 -13.44
N PRO A 80 16.47 -25.40 -14.60
CA PRO A 80 15.82 -24.12 -14.84
C PRO A 80 14.68 -23.87 -13.86
N LEU A 81 14.67 -22.71 -13.20
CA LEU A 81 13.57 -22.24 -12.38
C LEU A 81 12.94 -21.01 -13.03
N ALA A 82 11.61 -20.86 -12.91
CA ALA A 82 10.94 -19.65 -13.37
C ALA A 82 11.48 -18.43 -12.61
N PRO A 83 11.91 -17.35 -13.30
CA PRO A 83 12.42 -16.16 -12.64
C PRO A 83 11.33 -15.51 -11.79
N TYR A 84 11.75 -14.67 -10.81
CA TYR A 84 10.79 -13.86 -10.06
C TYR A 84 10.31 -12.67 -10.91
N THR A 85 8.99 -12.45 -10.93
CA THR A 85 8.34 -11.41 -11.74
C THR A 85 7.44 -10.54 -10.88
N MET A 86 6.94 -9.44 -11.46
CA MET A 86 5.94 -8.60 -10.80
C MET A 86 4.59 -9.31 -10.62
N GLU A 87 4.27 -10.29 -11.45
CA GLU A 87 3.08 -11.12 -11.28
C GLU A 87 3.17 -11.99 -10.03
N ASP A 88 4.36 -12.49 -9.71
CA ASP A 88 4.62 -13.23 -8.47
C ASP A 88 4.35 -12.36 -7.24
N TYR A 89 4.67 -11.06 -7.30
CA TYR A 89 4.38 -10.15 -6.21
C TYR A 89 2.89 -10.14 -5.90
N PHE A 90 2.05 -9.91 -6.89
CA PHE A 90 0.60 -9.86 -6.71
C PHE A 90 -0.01 -11.22 -6.36
N THR A 91 0.56 -12.30 -6.87
CA THR A 91 0.02 -13.65 -6.65
C THR A 91 0.37 -14.20 -5.26
N TYR A 92 1.60 -13.99 -4.80
CA TYR A 92 2.14 -14.71 -3.64
C TYR A 92 2.48 -13.83 -2.45
N VAL A 93 2.57 -12.51 -2.63
CA VAL A 93 3.16 -11.63 -1.61
C VAL A 93 2.21 -10.52 -1.16
N ASP A 94 1.52 -9.87 -2.10
CA ASP A 94 0.71 -8.68 -1.84
C ASP A 94 -0.37 -8.94 -0.79
N GLY A 95 -0.46 -8.05 0.20
CA GLY A 95 -1.42 -8.16 1.31
C GLY A 95 -1.14 -9.27 2.33
N ARG A 96 -0.14 -10.13 2.12
CA ARG A 96 0.14 -11.30 2.98
C ARG A 96 1.17 -10.99 4.07
N HIS A 97 1.14 -11.84 5.10
CA HIS A 97 2.22 -11.85 6.08
C HIS A 97 3.55 -12.25 5.42
N ARG A 98 4.64 -11.56 5.78
CA ARG A 98 5.96 -11.68 5.14
C ARG A 98 6.45 -13.11 4.99
N LEU A 99 6.39 -13.91 6.05
CA LEU A 99 6.91 -15.28 6.02
C LEU A 99 6.06 -16.21 5.15
N ASP A 100 4.76 -15.93 5.05
CA ASP A 100 3.87 -16.67 4.16
C ASP A 100 4.18 -16.34 2.70
N GLY A 101 4.41 -15.06 2.39
CA GLY A 101 4.89 -14.64 1.08
C GLY A 101 6.21 -15.32 0.68
N VAL A 102 7.18 -15.44 1.60
CA VAL A 102 8.42 -16.18 1.35
C VAL A 102 8.12 -17.64 1.01
N ARG A 103 7.30 -18.32 1.82
CA ARG A 103 6.94 -19.75 1.58
C ARG A 103 6.25 -19.93 0.24
N ASP A 104 5.30 -19.07 -0.08
CA ASP A 104 4.50 -19.21 -1.28
C ASP A 104 5.35 -19.00 -2.55
N VAL A 105 6.28 -18.05 -2.55
CA VAL A 105 7.24 -17.86 -3.65
C VAL A 105 8.15 -19.07 -3.81
N LEU A 106 8.67 -19.63 -2.71
CA LEU A 106 9.53 -20.84 -2.77
C LEU A 106 8.75 -22.06 -3.24
N ARG A 107 7.52 -22.27 -2.75
CA ARG A 107 6.65 -23.38 -3.18
C ARG A 107 6.26 -23.31 -4.65
N SER A 108 6.04 -22.12 -5.17
CA SER A 108 5.72 -21.94 -6.60
C SER A 108 6.85 -22.39 -7.54
N ARG A 109 8.07 -22.56 -7.02
CA ARG A 109 9.26 -23.10 -7.71
C ARG A 109 9.62 -24.52 -7.24
N ASN A 110 8.78 -25.18 -6.45
CA ASN A 110 9.03 -26.48 -5.85
C ASN A 110 10.34 -26.54 -5.05
N LEU A 111 10.73 -25.45 -4.41
CA LEU A 111 11.93 -25.37 -3.59
C LEU A 111 11.66 -25.90 -2.18
N PRO A 112 12.38 -26.93 -1.70
CA PRO A 112 12.14 -27.55 -0.40
C PRO A 112 12.43 -26.60 0.77
N GLU A 113 13.16 -25.53 0.54
CA GLU A 113 13.43 -24.47 1.50
C GLU A 113 12.15 -23.80 2.03
N ALA A 114 11.04 -23.91 1.31
CA ALA A 114 9.73 -23.43 1.77
C ALA A 114 9.28 -24.04 3.10
N ASP A 115 9.73 -25.28 3.38
CA ASP A 115 9.38 -26.02 4.59
C ASP A 115 10.47 -25.94 5.68
N ASN A 116 11.55 -25.18 5.41
CA ASN A 116 12.61 -24.91 6.38
C ASN A 116 12.37 -23.54 7.05
N PRO A 117 11.95 -23.52 8.34
CA PRO A 117 11.61 -22.28 9.04
C PRO A 117 12.79 -21.30 9.14
N ASP A 118 14.01 -21.81 9.32
CA ASP A 118 15.21 -20.97 9.47
C ASP A 118 15.54 -20.22 8.16
N ILE A 119 15.41 -20.91 7.03
CA ILE A 119 15.62 -20.29 5.70
C ILE A 119 14.53 -19.26 5.42
N VAL A 120 13.29 -19.61 5.69
CA VAL A 120 12.14 -18.69 5.50
C VAL A 120 12.33 -17.43 6.35
N GLU A 121 12.74 -17.57 7.60
CA GLU A 121 12.99 -16.43 8.47
C GLU A 121 14.17 -15.58 7.97
N GLN A 122 15.30 -16.21 7.60
CA GLN A 122 16.45 -15.48 7.05
C GLN A 122 16.11 -14.67 5.79
N LEU A 123 15.32 -15.24 4.87
CA LEU A 123 14.87 -14.53 3.68
C LEU A 123 13.93 -13.38 4.05
N GLY A 124 13.03 -13.62 5.00
CA GLY A 124 12.15 -12.58 5.53
C GLY A 124 12.91 -11.41 6.18
N LEU A 125 13.98 -11.72 6.93
CA LEU A 125 14.86 -10.70 7.55
C LEU A 125 15.64 -9.91 6.49
N LYS A 126 16.19 -10.56 5.47
CA LYS A 126 16.87 -9.89 4.35
C LYS A 126 15.95 -8.91 3.62
N LYS A 127 14.72 -9.36 3.29
CA LYS A 127 13.71 -8.49 2.68
C LYS A 127 13.40 -7.28 3.57
N ASN A 128 13.31 -7.51 4.87
CA ASN A 128 13.03 -6.46 5.83
C ASN A 128 14.14 -5.43 5.91
N ALA A 129 15.39 -5.87 5.92
CA ALA A 129 16.55 -4.97 5.93
C ALA A 129 16.56 -4.05 4.71
N GLU A 130 16.36 -4.60 3.52
CA GLU A 130 16.25 -3.84 2.26
C GLU A 130 15.11 -2.80 2.29
N PHE A 131 13.95 -3.20 2.81
CA PHE A 131 12.81 -2.31 2.97
C PHE A 131 13.12 -1.15 3.91
N MET A 132 13.69 -1.45 5.08
CA MET A 132 14.02 -0.43 6.09
C MET A 132 15.11 0.52 5.61
N GLU A 133 16.16 0.01 4.96
CA GLU A 133 17.23 0.82 4.37
C GLU A 133 16.66 1.81 3.33
N THR A 134 15.76 1.32 2.47
CA THR A 134 15.10 2.16 1.48
C THR A 134 14.23 3.23 2.13
N LEU A 135 13.45 2.86 3.16
CA LEU A 135 12.58 3.78 3.89
C LEU A 135 13.40 4.87 4.61
N GLU A 136 14.52 4.52 5.22
CA GLU A 136 15.41 5.46 5.91
C GLU A 136 16.11 6.41 4.94
N ARG A 137 16.55 5.90 3.79
CA ARG A 137 17.27 6.70 2.79
C ARG A 137 16.37 7.66 2.03
N ASP A 138 15.20 7.18 1.58
CA ASP A 138 14.33 7.91 0.64
C ASP A 138 13.19 8.63 1.38
N GLY A 139 12.88 8.22 2.62
CA GLY A 139 11.71 8.68 3.35
C GLY A 139 10.40 8.21 2.70
N ILE A 140 9.28 8.66 3.22
CA ILE A 140 7.97 8.45 2.60
C ILE A 140 7.01 9.55 3.03
N GLN A 141 6.05 9.90 2.16
CA GLN A 141 4.96 10.80 2.47
C GLN A 141 3.62 10.09 2.25
N ALA A 142 2.63 10.48 3.04
CA ALA A 142 1.27 10.01 2.80
C ALA A 142 0.73 10.51 1.47
N TYR A 143 -0.21 9.76 0.90
CA TYR A 143 -1.01 10.29 -0.21
C TYR A 143 -1.78 11.53 0.24
N PRO A 144 -1.77 12.62 -0.53
CA PRO A 144 -2.46 13.86 -0.15
C PRO A 144 -3.94 13.66 0.15
N GLY A 145 -4.62 12.78 -0.61
CA GLY A 145 -6.02 12.44 -0.39
C GLY A 145 -6.24 11.73 0.96
N SER A 146 -5.37 10.79 1.32
CA SER A 146 -5.47 10.06 2.57
C SER A 146 -5.16 10.96 3.77
N ALA A 147 -4.18 11.85 3.65
CA ALA A 147 -3.90 12.86 4.67
C ALA A 147 -5.11 13.77 4.89
N ALA A 148 -5.78 14.21 3.81
CA ALA A 148 -7.00 15.03 3.91
C ALA A 148 -8.17 14.29 4.58
N VAL A 149 -8.33 12.99 4.32
CA VAL A 149 -9.35 12.15 4.99
C VAL A 149 -9.04 12.04 6.49
N ILE A 150 -7.79 11.81 6.88
CA ILE A 150 -7.37 11.76 8.27
C ILE A 150 -7.58 13.11 8.96
N ASP A 151 -7.25 14.23 8.29
CA ASP A 151 -7.49 15.58 8.80
C ASP A 151 -8.97 15.85 9.03
N ALA A 152 -9.82 15.46 8.08
CA ALA A 152 -11.26 15.61 8.19
C ALA A 152 -11.85 14.75 9.33
N ALA A 153 -11.43 13.49 9.45
CA ALA A 153 -11.84 12.60 10.53
C ALA A 153 -11.48 13.18 11.90
N GLN A 154 -10.26 13.67 12.07
CA GLN A 154 -9.80 14.30 13.30
C GLN A 154 -10.62 15.57 13.63
N HIS A 155 -10.86 16.42 12.63
CA HIS A 155 -11.63 17.66 12.81
C HIS A 155 -13.09 17.38 13.21
N LEU A 156 -13.69 16.32 12.64
CA LEU A 156 -15.07 15.91 12.90
C LEU A 156 -15.21 15.02 14.14
N GLY A 157 -14.12 14.64 14.79
CA GLY A 157 -14.14 13.73 15.93
C GLY A 157 -14.54 12.30 15.56
N ILE A 158 -14.37 11.89 14.31
CA ILE A 158 -14.63 10.53 13.85
C ILE A 158 -13.41 9.67 14.22
N PRO A 159 -13.55 8.62 15.04
CA PRO A 159 -12.45 7.74 15.40
C PRO A 159 -11.94 6.96 14.17
N TYR A 160 -10.63 6.73 14.12
CA TYR A 160 -10.01 6.02 13.01
C TYR A 160 -8.81 5.18 13.47
N ALA A 161 -8.53 4.11 12.73
CA ALA A 161 -7.44 3.19 13.02
C ALA A 161 -6.66 2.84 11.75
N VAL A 162 -5.39 2.47 11.93
CA VAL A 162 -4.60 1.79 10.89
C VAL A 162 -4.70 0.29 11.07
N VAL A 163 -4.93 -0.43 9.98
CA VAL A 163 -4.98 -1.90 9.94
C VAL A 163 -4.09 -2.42 8.82
N SER A 164 -2.92 -2.95 9.15
CA SER A 164 -1.91 -3.40 8.18
C SER A 164 -1.40 -4.81 8.51
N SER A 165 -1.08 -5.60 7.50
CA SER A 165 -0.37 -6.88 7.66
C SER A 165 1.13 -6.71 7.95
N SER A 166 1.66 -5.50 7.81
CA SER A 166 3.07 -5.21 7.96
C SER A 166 3.48 -5.11 9.43
N ARG A 167 4.62 -5.71 9.81
CA ARG A 167 5.26 -5.44 11.10
C ARG A 167 5.99 -4.09 11.14
N ASN A 168 6.14 -3.43 9.98
CA ASN A 168 6.81 -2.14 9.85
C ASN A 168 5.85 -0.95 9.87
N THR A 169 4.58 -1.15 10.22
CA THR A 169 3.55 -0.10 10.23
C THR A 169 3.98 1.12 11.00
N ARG A 170 4.46 0.95 12.23
CA ARG A 170 4.91 2.07 13.07
C ARG A 170 6.14 2.81 12.51
N PRO A 171 7.21 2.15 12.05
CA PRO A 171 8.30 2.79 11.31
C PRO A 171 7.85 3.59 10.08
N VAL A 172 6.94 3.03 9.27
CA VAL A 172 6.39 3.72 8.09
C VAL A 172 5.60 4.96 8.49
N LEU A 173 4.68 4.84 9.45
CA LEU A 173 3.91 5.98 9.96
C LEU A 173 4.82 7.07 10.56
N ARG A 174 5.89 6.69 11.25
CA ARG A 174 6.88 7.64 11.77
C ARG A 174 7.60 8.37 10.64
N ALA A 175 8.05 7.66 9.62
CA ALA A 175 8.70 8.25 8.45
C ALA A 175 7.76 9.18 7.67
N ALA A 176 6.46 8.88 7.67
CA ALA A 176 5.42 9.72 7.08
C ALA A 176 4.91 10.85 8.00
N HIS A 177 5.49 11.03 9.20
CA HIS A 177 5.06 12.00 10.22
C HIS A 177 3.58 11.84 10.66
N LEU A 178 3.07 10.62 10.65
CA LEU A 178 1.68 10.30 10.99
C LEU A 178 1.53 9.45 12.26
N LEU A 179 2.61 8.93 12.86
CA LEU A 179 2.52 7.97 13.96
C LEU A 179 1.70 8.48 15.13
N GLU A 180 1.92 9.73 15.53
CA GLU A 180 1.26 10.35 16.69
C GLU A 180 -0.21 10.73 16.43
N ARG A 181 -0.68 10.50 15.21
CA ARG A 181 -2.07 10.79 14.83
C ARG A 181 -3.01 9.60 15.03
N PHE A 182 -2.46 8.41 15.30
CA PHE A 182 -3.22 7.19 15.42
C PHE A 182 -3.13 6.63 16.83
N ASP A 183 -4.23 6.66 17.56
CA ASP A 183 -4.36 6.01 18.87
C ASP A 183 -4.48 4.49 18.73
N VAL A 184 -5.09 4.03 17.63
CA VAL A 184 -5.31 2.61 17.34
C VAL A 184 -4.54 2.19 16.09
N ILE A 185 -3.60 1.25 16.28
CA ILE A 185 -2.80 0.64 15.22
C ILE A 185 -2.84 -0.87 15.41
N VAL A 186 -3.48 -1.57 14.48
CA VAL A 186 -3.49 -3.04 14.40
C VAL A 186 -2.56 -3.45 13.27
N ASP A 187 -1.37 -3.89 13.61
CA ASP A 187 -0.32 -4.25 12.67
C ASP A 187 0.02 -5.75 12.73
N GLY A 188 1.01 -6.19 11.95
CA GLY A 188 1.46 -7.57 11.94
C GLY A 188 1.96 -8.08 13.29
N ASN A 189 2.48 -7.20 14.16
CA ASN A 189 2.90 -7.57 15.51
C ASN A 189 1.67 -7.77 16.42
N THR A 190 0.69 -6.86 16.32
CA THR A 190 -0.58 -6.98 17.02
C THR A 190 -1.33 -8.27 16.62
N ALA A 191 -1.37 -8.56 15.31
CA ALA A 191 -2.02 -9.77 14.82
C ALA A 191 -1.38 -11.05 15.39
N GLU A 192 -0.05 -11.12 15.48
CA GLU A 192 0.67 -12.24 16.08
C GLU A 192 0.41 -12.35 17.58
N GLU A 193 0.56 -11.25 18.33
CA GLU A 193 0.33 -11.21 19.78
C GLU A 193 -1.09 -11.64 20.17
N LYS A 194 -2.08 -11.21 19.39
CA LYS A 194 -3.51 -11.49 19.65
C LYS A 194 -4.01 -12.74 18.93
N HIS A 195 -3.14 -13.48 18.24
CA HIS A 195 -3.48 -14.69 17.46
C HIS A 195 -4.61 -14.44 16.44
N LEU A 196 -4.61 -13.25 15.80
CA LEU A 196 -5.56 -12.89 14.77
C LEU A 196 -5.14 -13.48 13.43
N ARG A 197 -6.10 -13.97 12.66
CA ARG A 197 -5.83 -14.36 11.27
C ARG A 197 -5.56 -13.11 10.45
N GLY A 198 -4.50 -13.16 9.63
CA GLY A 198 -4.16 -12.08 8.71
C GLY A 198 -5.13 -11.98 7.53
N LYS A 199 -5.09 -10.84 6.82
CA LYS A 199 -5.82 -10.63 5.57
C LYS A 199 -5.61 -11.81 4.59
N PRO A 200 -6.66 -12.30 3.91
CA PRO A 200 -7.98 -11.69 3.72
C PRO A 200 -9.01 -11.99 4.84
N ALA A 201 -8.63 -12.62 5.95
CA ALA A 201 -9.55 -12.77 7.07
C ALA A 201 -9.88 -11.40 7.68
N PRO A 202 -11.11 -11.18 8.17
CA PRO A 202 -11.55 -9.89 8.69
C PRO A 202 -11.06 -9.61 10.12
N ASP A 203 -10.37 -10.54 10.77
CA ASP A 203 -10.07 -10.54 12.20
C ASP A 203 -9.37 -9.24 12.65
N THR A 204 -8.39 -8.75 11.88
CA THR A 204 -7.66 -7.52 12.21
C THR A 204 -8.52 -6.27 12.12
N TYR A 205 -9.45 -6.21 11.16
CA TYR A 205 -10.42 -5.12 11.04
C TYR A 205 -11.47 -5.16 12.15
N LEU A 206 -11.98 -6.35 12.48
CA LEU A 206 -12.92 -6.54 13.58
C LEU A 206 -12.30 -6.12 14.91
N TYR A 207 -11.05 -6.49 15.14
CA TYR A 207 -10.31 -6.11 16.35
C TYR A 207 -10.05 -4.60 16.40
N ALA A 208 -9.74 -3.97 15.28
CA ALA A 208 -9.57 -2.51 15.22
C ALA A 208 -10.88 -1.77 15.54
N ALA A 209 -12.02 -2.24 15.02
CA ALA A 209 -13.33 -1.69 15.36
C ALA A 209 -13.66 -1.83 16.87
N GLU A 210 -13.34 -2.98 17.46
CA GLU A 210 -13.46 -3.21 18.90
C GLU A 210 -12.62 -2.21 19.71
N LEU A 211 -11.37 -1.99 19.33
CA LEU A 211 -10.48 -1.02 19.98
C LEU A 211 -10.98 0.43 19.85
N LEU A 212 -11.68 0.76 18.77
CA LEU A 212 -12.37 2.05 18.60
C LEU A 212 -13.69 2.14 19.40
N GLY A 213 -14.14 1.04 20.02
CA GLY A 213 -15.40 0.96 20.72
C GLY A 213 -16.64 1.02 19.81
N LEU A 214 -16.51 0.58 18.56
CA LEU A 214 -17.55 0.65 17.54
C LEU A 214 -17.96 -0.73 17.03
N PRO A 215 -19.25 -0.93 16.69
CA PRO A 215 -19.65 -2.07 15.87
C PRO A 215 -18.93 -2.03 14.50
N ALA A 216 -18.47 -3.16 14.01
CA ALA A 216 -17.79 -3.21 12.71
C ALA A 216 -18.69 -2.72 11.56
N ALA A 217 -20.02 -2.91 11.68
CA ALA A 217 -20.99 -2.45 10.68
C ALA A 217 -21.07 -0.91 10.58
N ASP A 218 -20.61 -0.19 11.60
CA ASP A 218 -20.60 1.28 11.66
C ASP A 218 -19.25 1.85 11.15
N CYS A 219 -18.32 0.99 10.72
CA CYS A 219 -17.01 1.39 10.25
C CYS A 219 -16.90 1.28 8.72
N ALA A 220 -16.31 2.30 8.09
CA ALA A 220 -15.86 2.21 6.69
C ALA A 220 -14.43 1.69 6.63
N VAL A 221 -14.17 0.76 5.71
CA VAL A 221 -12.83 0.20 5.44
C VAL A 221 -12.30 0.78 4.14
N PHE A 222 -11.06 1.25 4.18
CA PHE A 222 -10.29 1.69 3.02
C PHE A 222 -9.14 0.70 2.80
N GLU A 223 -9.25 -0.04 1.69
CA GLU A 223 -8.31 -1.09 1.31
C GLU A 223 -7.84 -0.92 -0.15
#